data_62eb21cf742f035d9778af92ba67ceef
#
_entry.id   62eb21cf742f035d9778af92ba67ceef
#
_cell.length_a   1.000
_cell.length_b   1.000
_cell.length_c   1.000
_cell.angle_alpha   90.00
_cell.angle_beta   90.00
_cell.angle_gamma   90.00
#
_symmetry.space_group_name_H-M   'P 1'
#
loop_
_entity.id
_entity.type
_entity.pdbx_description
1 polymer ?
#
loop_
_entity_poly.entity_id
_entity_poly.type
_entity_poly.pdbx_seq_one_letter_code
_entity_poly.pdbx_strand_id
1 'polypeptide(L)'
;MGTFLARLIEEWGLGAPHIVGPDVGTAAALFLAANAPDRVTSLTIGGGAVRAPIDAGGALKDVIEAPSLDVVRQLDARTNIGFAVEPVAGADSEPDVHEDYVSAYDLGRFAESARFVRHYPDQNPVLRGLLPSITTPAQIISGREDDLVPWSNNEYLADLLPNSEIHPLDAGHFAWEQASDEYGRLIVDWVTGGFQRS
;
A
#
# COMPACT_ATOMS: atom_id res chain seq x y z
N MET A 1 -12.56 -0.19 -4.35
CA MET A 1 -11.96 -0.86 -3.19
C MET A 1 -12.50 -0.26 -1.88
N GLY A 2 -12.40 1.05 -1.60
CA GLY A 2 -12.88 1.67 -0.34
C GLY A 2 -14.33 1.33 0.01
N THR A 3 -15.26 1.38 -0.96
CA THR A 3 -16.66 0.99 -0.75
C THR A 3 -16.82 -0.48 -0.34
N PHE A 4 -15.97 -1.37 -0.90
CA PHE A 4 -15.97 -2.78 -0.52
C PHE A 4 -15.51 -2.96 0.92
N LEU A 5 -14.44 -2.26 1.34
CA LEU A 5 -13.95 -2.31 2.71
C LEU A 5 -14.99 -1.79 3.72
N ALA A 6 -15.69 -0.70 3.39
CA ALA A 6 -16.77 -0.19 4.24
C ALA A 6 -17.87 -1.23 4.49
N ARG A 7 -18.27 -1.95 3.43
CA ARG A 7 -19.26 -3.05 3.56
C ARG A 7 -18.71 -4.22 4.36
N LEU A 8 -17.45 -4.58 4.19
CA LEU A 8 -16.82 -5.66 4.95
C LEU A 8 -16.76 -5.34 6.45
N ILE A 9 -16.40 -4.12 6.82
CA ILE A 9 -16.42 -3.63 8.21
C ILE A 9 -17.82 -3.77 8.80
N GLU A 10 -18.86 -3.41 8.05
CA GLU A 10 -20.25 -3.52 8.48
C GLU A 10 -20.69 -4.98 8.64
N GLU A 11 -20.46 -5.82 7.65
CA GLU A 11 -20.81 -7.25 7.64
C GLU A 11 -20.15 -8.01 8.81
N TRP A 12 -18.93 -7.65 9.17
CA TRP A 12 -18.19 -8.27 10.27
C TRP A 12 -18.43 -7.61 11.64
N GLY A 13 -19.21 -6.54 11.69
CA GLY A 13 -19.53 -5.84 12.94
C GLY A 13 -18.31 -5.23 13.63
N LEU A 14 -17.31 -4.78 12.88
CA LEU A 14 -16.03 -4.28 13.43
C LEU A 14 -16.14 -2.86 14.03
N GLY A 15 -17.25 -2.17 13.85
CA GLY A 15 -17.41 -0.79 14.30
C GLY A 15 -16.51 0.17 13.49
N ALA A 16 -15.56 0.79 14.16
CA ALA A 16 -14.54 1.64 13.53
C ALA A 16 -13.14 1.09 13.87
N PRO A 17 -12.60 0.16 13.08
CA PRO A 17 -11.29 -0.43 13.33
C PRO A 17 -10.14 0.55 13.00
N HIS A 18 -8.94 0.23 13.49
CA HIS A 18 -7.69 0.72 12.94
C HIS A 18 -7.41 -0.03 11.64
N ILE A 19 -7.05 0.69 10.59
CA ILE A 19 -6.79 0.09 9.27
C ILE A 19 -5.28 0.11 9.00
N VAL A 20 -4.71 -1.06 8.75
CA VAL A 20 -3.33 -1.21 8.28
C VAL A 20 -3.38 -1.62 6.82
N GLY A 21 -2.85 -0.79 5.94
CA GLY A 21 -2.92 -0.98 4.49
C GLY A 21 -1.66 -0.49 3.78
N PRO A 22 -0.57 -1.26 3.79
CA PRO A 22 0.60 -0.95 2.97
C PRO A 22 0.33 -1.19 1.48
N ASP A 23 1.22 -0.71 0.61
CA ASP A 23 1.22 -0.87 -0.84
C ASP A 23 -0.15 -0.51 -1.46
N VAL A 24 -0.80 -1.40 -2.19
CA VAL A 24 -2.14 -1.20 -2.77
C VAL A 24 -3.20 -0.88 -1.71
N GLY A 25 -2.99 -1.33 -0.47
CA GLY A 25 -3.83 -1.04 0.68
C GLY A 25 -3.88 0.43 1.03
N THR A 26 -2.82 1.20 0.74
CA THR A 26 -2.75 2.65 0.99
C THR A 26 -3.88 3.40 0.30
N ALA A 27 -4.04 3.24 -1.01
CA ALA A 27 -5.11 3.88 -1.76
C ALA A 27 -6.50 3.40 -1.30
N ALA A 28 -6.64 2.10 -1.03
CA ALA A 28 -7.91 1.53 -0.57
C ALA A 28 -8.34 2.09 0.78
N ALA A 29 -7.41 2.21 1.74
CA ALA A 29 -7.64 2.78 3.07
C ALA A 29 -7.98 4.28 3.00
N LEU A 30 -7.28 5.04 2.16
CA LEU A 30 -7.55 6.46 1.94
C LEU A 30 -8.94 6.70 1.32
N PHE A 31 -9.33 5.92 0.31
CA PHE A 31 -10.69 5.99 -0.25
C PHE A 31 -11.75 5.57 0.77
N LEU A 32 -11.46 4.60 1.66
CA LEU A 32 -12.37 4.24 2.73
C LEU A 32 -12.54 5.42 3.70
N ALA A 33 -11.46 6.00 4.20
CA ALA A 33 -11.51 7.12 5.15
C ALA A 33 -12.18 8.36 4.56
N ALA A 34 -11.95 8.64 3.26
CA ALA A 34 -12.60 9.77 2.58
C ALA A 34 -14.12 9.60 2.44
N ASN A 35 -14.59 8.37 2.17
CA ASN A 35 -16.01 8.12 1.87
C ASN A 35 -16.82 7.63 3.08
N ALA A 36 -16.16 7.13 4.12
CA ALA A 36 -16.79 6.61 5.33
C ALA A 36 -15.94 6.90 6.58
N PRO A 37 -15.66 8.19 6.89
CA PRO A 37 -14.73 8.57 7.96
C PRO A 37 -15.13 7.99 9.32
N ASP A 38 -16.41 7.91 9.61
CA ASP A 38 -16.94 7.35 10.86
C ASP A 38 -16.71 5.84 11.03
N ARG A 39 -16.23 5.17 10.00
CA ARG A 39 -15.93 3.73 9.99
C ARG A 39 -14.44 3.42 10.18
N VAL A 40 -13.61 4.42 10.50
CA VAL A 40 -12.16 4.26 10.63
C VAL A 40 -11.67 5.06 11.83
N THR A 41 -11.03 4.38 12.77
CA THR A 41 -10.41 5.04 13.94
C THR A 41 -9.09 5.70 13.57
N SER A 42 -8.21 5.01 12.87
CA SER A 42 -6.94 5.54 12.36
C SER A 42 -6.42 4.71 11.20
N LEU A 43 -5.43 5.24 10.52
CA LEU A 43 -4.74 4.61 9.39
C LEU A 43 -3.27 4.33 9.71
N THR A 44 -2.79 3.18 9.27
CA THR A 44 -1.36 2.92 9.03
C THR A 44 -1.21 2.57 7.56
N ILE A 45 -0.54 3.43 6.80
CA ILE A 45 -0.42 3.37 5.34
C ILE A 45 1.03 3.62 4.91
N GLY A 46 1.34 3.44 3.65
CA GLY A 46 2.67 3.74 3.09
C GLY A 46 3.04 2.79 1.96
N GLY A 47 4.07 3.14 1.19
CA GLY A 47 4.52 2.34 0.05
C GLY A 47 3.49 2.19 -1.08
N GLY A 48 2.47 3.04 -1.13
CA GLY A 48 1.48 3.06 -2.20
C GLY A 48 1.78 4.12 -3.27
N ALA A 49 1.67 3.76 -4.55
CA ALA A 49 1.87 4.69 -5.67
C ALA A 49 0.65 5.60 -5.86
N VAL A 50 0.53 6.62 -5.02
CA VAL A 50 -0.67 7.48 -4.90
C VAL A 50 -0.54 8.88 -5.50
N ARG A 51 0.65 9.27 -5.96
CA ARG A 51 0.85 10.60 -6.56
C ARG A 51 0.06 10.81 -7.86
N ALA A 52 -0.31 12.05 -8.10
CA ALA A 52 -0.86 12.51 -9.36
C ALA A 52 -0.08 13.75 -9.85
N PRO A 53 0.67 13.64 -10.97
CA PRO A 53 0.81 12.45 -11.84
C PRO A 53 1.47 11.28 -11.14
N ILE A 54 1.23 10.07 -11.69
CA ILE A 54 1.77 8.82 -11.12
C ILE A 54 3.30 8.87 -11.02
N ASP A 55 3.82 8.39 -9.91
CA ASP A 55 5.25 8.24 -9.64
C ASP A 55 5.49 6.80 -9.17
N ALA A 56 5.98 5.98 -10.06
CA ALA A 56 6.26 4.57 -9.84
C ALA A 56 7.54 4.16 -10.59
N GLY A 57 8.27 3.21 -10.05
CA GLY A 57 9.50 2.68 -10.62
C GLY A 57 9.40 1.23 -11.07
N GLY A 58 10.50 0.72 -11.61
CA GLY A 58 10.70 -0.69 -11.91
C GLY A 58 9.53 -1.38 -12.62
N ALA A 59 9.30 -2.62 -12.24
CA ALA A 59 8.26 -3.47 -12.82
C ALA A 59 6.83 -2.91 -12.62
N LEU A 60 6.59 -2.16 -11.55
CA LEU A 60 5.29 -1.53 -11.32
C LEU A 60 4.97 -0.51 -12.41
N LYS A 61 5.94 0.33 -12.77
CA LYS A 61 5.79 1.31 -13.86
C LYS A 61 5.51 0.60 -15.18
N ASP A 62 6.26 -0.45 -15.50
CA ASP A 62 6.10 -1.19 -16.75
C ASP A 62 4.69 -1.80 -16.86
N VAL A 63 4.14 -2.31 -15.77
CA VAL A 63 2.78 -2.86 -15.72
C VAL A 63 1.73 -1.76 -15.88
N ILE A 64 1.90 -0.61 -15.24
CA ILE A 64 0.98 0.54 -15.34
C ILE A 64 0.94 1.08 -16.77
N GLU A 65 2.11 1.23 -17.40
CA GLU A 65 2.28 1.81 -18.75
C GLU A 65 2.08 0.78 -19.88
N ALA A 66 1.94 -0.50 -19.57
CA ALA A 66 1.75 -1.54 -20.59
C ALA A 66 0.56 -1.20 -21.50
N PRO A 67 0.68 -1.38 -22.85
CA PRO A 67 -0.36 -1.00 -23.81
C PRO A 67 -1.69 -1.71 -23.56
N SER A 68 -1.66 -2.94 -23.05
CA SER A 68 -2.86 -3.72 -22.73
C SER A 68 -2.56 -4.78 -21.66
N LEU A 69 -3.63 -5.33 -21.04
CA LEU A 69 -3.50 -6.50 -20.17
C LEU A 69 -3.00 -7.75 -20.91
N ASP A 70 -3.18 -7.85 -22.23
CA ASP A 70 -2.70 -9.01 -22.99
C ASP A 70 -1.18 -9.07 -23.01
N VAL A 71 -0.51 -7.90 -22.98
CA VAL A 71 0.96 -7.85 -22.83
C VAL A 71 1.35 -8.35 -21.43
N VAL A 72 0.65 -7.93 -20.39
CA VAL A 72 0.92 -8.37 -19.02
C VAL A 72 0.66 -9.88 -18.85
N ARG A 73 -0.36 -10.44 -19.51
CA ARG A 73 -0.65 -11.88 -19.50
C ARG A 73 0.45 -12.74 -20.14
N GLN A 74 1.29 -12.16 -20.98
CA GLN A 74 2.42 -12.85 -21.61
C GLN A 74 3.68 -12.86 -20.75
N LEU A 75 3.72 -12.05 -19.68
CA LEU A 75 4.82 -12.06 -18.74
C LEU A 75 4.77 -13.33 -17.86
N ASP A 76 5.95 -13.88 -17.61
CA ASP A 76 6.07 -14.96 -16.62
C ASP A 76 5.90 -14.37 -15.21
N ALA A 77 4.76 -14.66 -14.61
CA ALA A 77 4.40 -14.13 -13.29
C ALA A 77 5.42 -14.54 -12.22
N ARG A 78 5.85 -15.81 -12.21
CA ARG A 78 6.79 -16.32 -11.20
C ARG A 78 8.15 -15.63 -11.29
N THR A 79 8.66 -15.43 -12.51
CA THR A 79 9.93 -14.70 -12.71
C THR A 79 9.80 -13.24 -12.27
N ASN A 80 8.73 -12.54 -12.70
CA ASN A 80 8.59 -11.11 -12.40
C ASN A 80 8.35 -10.85 -10.90
N ILE A 81 7.51 -11.65 -10.25
CA ILE A 81 7.27 -11.55 -8.81
C ILE A 81 8.50 -12.02 -8.03
N GLY A 82 9.15 -13.10 -8.45
CA GLY A 82 10.39 -13.57 -7.84
C GLY A 82 11.46 -12.47 -7.75
N PHE A 83 11.67 -11.70 -8.82
CA PHE A 83 12.58 -10.56 -8.78
C PHE A 83 12.10 -9.45 -7.84
N ALA A 84 10.80 -9.15 -7.81
CA ALA A 84 10.26 -8.10 -6.97
C ALA A 84 10.39 -8.45 -5.46
N VAL A 85 10.29 -9.72 -5.10
CA VAL A 85 10.36 -10.19 -3.71
C VAL A 85 11.75 -10.73 -3.32
N GLU A 86 12.72 -10.74 -4.23
CA GLU A 86 14.09 -11.17 -3.92
C GLU A 86 14.68 -10.48 -2.67
N PRO A 87 14.47 -9.16 -2.45
CA PRO A 87 14.96 -8.50 -1.24
C PRO A 87 14.34 -9.02 0.06
N VAL A 88 13.17 -9.68 -0.02
CA VAL A 88 12.50 -10.30 1.15
C VAL A 88 13.13 -11.64 1.50
N ALA A 89 13.72 -12.31 0.50
CA ALA A 89 14.36 -13.62 0.66
C ALA A 89 15.75 -13.57 1.36
N GLY A 90 16.02 -12.56 2.19
CA GLY A 90 17.25 -12.43 2.95
C GLY A 90 17.51 -13.62 3.89
N ALA A 91 18.74 -13.69 4.45
CA ALA A 91 19.21 -14.82 5.24
C ALA A 91 18.35 -15.16 6.48
N ASP A 92 17.50 -14.25 6.91
CA ASP A 92 16.64 -14.37 8.09
C ASP A 92 15.15 -14.59 7.75
N SER A 93 14.77 -14.60 6.45
CA SER A 93 13.39 -14.90 6.06
C SER A 93 13.13 -16.41 6.09
N GLU A 94 11.95 -16.79 6.60
CA GLU A 94 11.48 -18.17 6.48
C GLU A 94 11.40 -18.53 4.98
N PRO A 95 11.93 -19.71 4.57
CA PRO A 95 11.96 -20.12 3.15
C PRO A 95 10.61 -20.08 2.45
N ASP A 96 9.52 -20.22 3.21
CA ASP A 96 8.17 -20.31 2.69
C ASP A 96 7.59 -18.92 2.32
N VAL A 97 8.09 -17.81 2.90
CA VAL A 97 7.58 -16.45 2.63
C VAL A 97 7.74 -16.05 1.16
N HIS A 98 8.93 -16.30 0.59
CA HIS A 98 9.16 -16.02 -0.84
C HIS A 98 8.22 -16.82 -1.75
N GLU A 99 8.05 -18.13 -1.48
CA GLU A 99 7.16 -18.98 -2.27
C GLU A 99 5.69 -18.58 -2.08
N ASP A 100 5.29 -18.14 -0.90
CA ASP A 100 3.94 -17.63 -0.65
C ASP A 100 3.64 -16.40 -1.52
N TYR A 101 4.55 -15.44 -1.60
CA TYR A 101 4.41 -14.29 -2.50
C TYR A 101 4.32 -14.72 -3.97
N VAL A 102 5.23 -15.57 -4.42
CA VAL A 102 5.28 -16.02 -5.81
C VAL A 102 4.05 -16.82 -6.19
N SER A 103 3.65 -17.79 -5.37
CA SER A 103 2.50 -18.67 -5.64
C SER A 103 1.16 -17.94 -5.58
N ALA A 104 1.08 -16.83 -4.83
CA ALA A 104 -0.12 -15.99 -4.78
C ALA A 104 -0.52 -15.46 -6.18
N TYR A 105 0.42 -15.35 -7.10
CA TYR A 105 0.19 -14.86 -8.47
C TYR A 105 0.04 -15.96 -9.53
N ASP A 106 0.06 -17.22 -9.14
CA ASP A 106 -0.19 -18.35 -10.04
C ASP A 106 -1.59 -18.31 -10.66
N LEU A 107 -1.81 -19.10 -11.69
CA LEU A 107 -3.12 -19.29 -12.37
C LEU A 107 -3.70 -17.98 -12.94
N GLY A 108 -2.86 -17.10 -13.44
CA GLY A 108 -3.27 -15.85 -14.11
C GLY A 108 -3.64 -14.71 -13.14
N ARG A 109 -3.47 -14.90 -11.83
CA ARG A 109 -3.78 -13.86 -10.83
C ARG A 109 -2.89 -12.62 -11.00
N PHE A 110 -1.67 -12.76 -11.51
CA PHE A 110 -0.78 -11.63 -11.82
C PHE A 110 -1.44 -10.62 -12.75
N ALA A 111 -2.01 -11.07 -13.87
CA ALA A 111 -2.68 -10.18 -14.81
C ALA A 111 -3.96 -9.57 -14.22
N GLU A 112 -4.65 -10.27 -13.34
CA GLU A 112 -5.83 -9.72 -12.66
C GLU A 112 -5.45 -8.68 -11.60
N SER A 113 -4.34 -8.87 -10.86
CA SER A 113 -3.81 -7.84 -9.94
C SER A 113 -3.31 -6.62 -10.70
N ALA A 114 -2.65 -6.81 -11.84
CA ALA A 114 -2.22 -5.73 -12.73
C ALA A 114 -3.39 -4.83 -13.18
N ARG A 115 -4.59 -5.38 -13.33
CA ARG A 115 -5.79 -4.61 -13.64
C ARG A 115 -6.05 -3.53 -12.60
N PHE A 116 -5.75 -3.78 -11.33
CA PHE A 116 -5.94 -2.80 -10.26
C PHE A 116 -4.96 -1.62 -10.41
N VAL A 117 -3.66 -1.89 -10.53
CA VAL A 117 -2.63 -0.83 -10.59
C VAL A 117 -2.72 0.00 -11.88
N ARG A 118 -3.22 -0.57 -12.95
CA ARG A 118 -3.44 0.14 -14.23
C ARG A 118 -4.54 1.21 -14.16
N HIS A 119 -5.35 1.24 -13.11
CA HIS A 119 -6.30 2.32 -12.85
C HIS A 119 -5.71 3.49 -12.05
N TYR A 120 -4.48 3.40 -11.57
CA TYR A 120 -3.86 4.48 -10.79
C TYR A 120 -3.82 5.83 -11.53
N PRO A 121 -3.45 5.92 -12.83
CA PRO A 121 -3.45 7.19 -13.54
C PRO A 121 -4.81 7.91 -13.54
N ASP A 122 -5.90 7.16 -13.52
CA ASP A 122 -7.27 7.70 -13.48
C ASP A 122 -7.76 7.98 -12.05
N GLN A 123 -7.36 7.14 -11.09
CA GLN A 123 -7.85 7.20 -9.71
C GLN A 123 -7.05 8.15 -8.83
N ASN A 124 -5.76 8.30 -9.05
CA ASN A 124 -4.91 9.16 -8.23
C ASN A 124 -5.29 10.65 -8.29
N PRO A 125 -5.69 11.23 -9.45
CA PRO A 125 -6.24 12.58 -9.47
C PRO A 125 -7.52 12.76 -8.63
N VAL A 126 -8.37 11.72 -8.59
CA VAL A 126 -9.58 11.73 -7.73
C VAL A 126 -9.15 11.68 -6.26
N LEU A 127 -8.25 10.76 -5.90
CA LEU A 127 -7.73 10.64 -4.54
C LEU A 127 -7.08 11.95 -4.08
N ARG A 128 -6.25 12.58 -4.92
CA ARG A 128 -5.64 13.88 -4.63
C ARG A 128 -6.64 14.93 -4.17
N GLY A 129 -7.80 14.98 -4.83
CA GLY A 129 -8.87 15.91 -4.47
C GLY A 129 -9.50 15.64 -3.12
N LEU A 130 -9.42 14.40 -2.62
CA LEU A 130 -9.99 13.95 -1.35
C LEU A 130 -9.01 14.08 -0.17
N LEU A 131 -7.71 13.92 -0.39
CA LEU A 131 -6.69 13.89 0.67
C LEU A 131 -6.82 15.03 1.70
N PRO A 132 -7.02 16.32 1.31
CA PRO A 132 -7.13 17.40 2.28
C PRO A 132 -8.36 17.33 3.19
N SER A 133 -9.36 16.54 2.84
CA SER A 133 -10.58 16.34 3.63
C SER A 133 -10.52 15.13 4.58
N ILE A 134 -9.49 14.30 4.47
CA ILE A 134 -9.30 13.12 5.33
C ILE A 134 -8.70 13.58 6.66
N THR A 135 -9.55 13.73 7.67
CA THR A 135 -9.12 14.11 9.03
C THR A 135 -8.83 12.93 9.93
N THR A 136 -9.07 11.70 9.45
CA THR A 136 -8.71 10.47 10.16
C THR A 136 -7.21 10.47 10.43
N PRO A 137 -6.76 10.25 11.69
CA PRO A 137 -5.35 10.19 12.01
C PRO A 137 -4.63 9.11 11.19
N ALA A 138 -3.49 9.46 10.61
CA ALA A 138 -2.73 8.57 9.75
C ALA A 138 -1.25 8.55 10.14
N GLN A 139 -0.68 7.36 10.32
CA GLN A 139 0.77 7.18 10.26
C GLN A 139 1.16 6.61 8.90
N ILE A 140 2.23 7.14 8.33
CA ILE A 140 2.78 6.74 7.04
C ILE A 140 4.09 6.02 7.31
N ILE A 141 4.14 4.71 7.08
CA ILE A 141 5.33 3.88 7.29
C ILE A 141 5.77 3.32 5.96
N SER A 142 7.03 3.53 5.56
CA SER A 142 7.57 2.98 4.31
C SER A 142 9.09 2.94 4.32
N GLY A 143 9.66 2.09 3.48
CA GLY A 143 11.10 2.04 3.25
C GLY A 143 11.60 3.27 2.49
N ARG A 144 12.79 3.77 2.86
CA ARG A 144 13.46 4.88 2.16
C ARG A 144 14.03 4.48 0.80
N GLU A 145 14.36 3.20 0.66
CA GLU A 145 15.03 2.62 -0.50
C GLU A 145 14.04 1.86 -1.41
N ASP A 146 12.76 2.29 -1.39
CA ASP A 146 11.72 1.69 -2.22
C ASP A 146 11.87 2.12 -3.69
N ASP A 147 12.35 1.21 -4.54
CA ASP A 147 12.53 1.42 -5.97
C ASP A 147 11.25 1.23 -6.80
N LEU A 148 10.21 0.59 -6.23
CA LEU A 148 8.92 0.39 -6.88
C LEU A 148 7.98 1.57 -6.66
N VAL A 149 7.95 2.08 -5.43
CA VAL A 149 7.15 3.25 -5.04
C VAL A 149 8.07 4.28 -4.39
N PRO A 150 8.63 5.22 -5.17
CA PRO A 150 9.58 6.21 -4.67
C PRO A 150 9.08 6.94 -3.42
N TRP A 151 9.99 7.22 -2.50
CA TRP A 151 9.74 7.90 -1.22
C TRP A 151 8.88 9.16 -1.34
N SER A 152 9.00 9.87 -2.46
CA SER A 152 8.20 11.05 -2.80
C SER A 152 6.67 10.84 -2.73
N ASN A 153 6.18 9.57 -2.86
CA ASN A 153 4.76 9.25 -2.64
C ASN A 153 4.35 9.44 -1.17
N ASN A 154 5.24 9.08 -0.25
CA ASN A 154 4.98 9.20 1.19
C ASN A 154 5.06 10.67 1.64
N GLU A 155 6.03 11.44 1.14
CA GLU A 155 6.10 12.90 1.35
C GLU A 155 4.85 13.60 0.82
N TYR A 156 4.39 13.21 -0.37
CA TYR A 156 3.16 13.74 -0.96
C TYR A 156 1.92 13.48 -0.09
N LEU A 157 1.82 12.30 0.54
CA LEU A 157 0.75 12.02 1.49
C LEU A 157 0.87 12.88 2.75
N ALA A 158 2.07 13.00 3.31
CA ALA A 158 2.33 13.81 4.50
C ALA A 158 2.00 15.30 4.27
N ASP A 159 2.26 15.81 3.07
CA ASP A 159 1.97 17.20 2.70
C ASP A 159 0.46 17.48 2.55
N LEU A 160 -0.33 16.49 2.17
CA LEU A 160 -1.75 16.66 1.83
C LEU A 160 -2.72 16.17 2.90
N LEU A 161 -2.31 15.24 3.76
CA LEU A 161 -3.12 14.75 4.87
C LEU A 161 -2.98 15.66 6.08
N PRO A 162 -4.06 16.32 6.54
CA PRO A 162 -3.96 17.34 7.59
C PRO A 162 -3.57 16.78 8.96
N ASN A 163 -3.73 15.48 9.17
CA ASN A 163 -3.52 14.80 10.45
C ASN A 163 -2.68 13.54 10.25
N SER A 164 -1.40 13.73 9.89
CA SER A 164 -0.50 12.62 9.59
C SER A 164 0.88 12.78 10.19
N GLU A 165 1.53 11.66 10.48
CA GLU A 165 2.95 11.56 10.81
C GLU A 165 3.64 10.54 9.89
N ILE A 166 4.94 10.73 9.64
CA ILE A 166 5.70 9.91 8.70
C ILE A 166 6.88 9.22 9.38
N HIS A 167 7.01 7.92 9.15
CA HIS A 167 8.03 7.05 9.73
C HIS A 167 8.82 6.35 8.62
N PRO A 168 9.99 6.89 8.25
CA PRO A 168 10.86 6.23 7.29
C PRO A 168 11.60 5.06 7.95
N LEU A 169 11.60 3.90 7.27
CA LEU A 169 12.37 2.73 7.67
C LEU A 169 13.58 2.54 6.74
N ASP A 170 14.62 1.92 7.27
CA ASP A 170 15.80 1.51 6.52
C ASP A 170 15.48 0.18 5.80
N ALA A 171 14.70 0.27 4.75
CA ALA A 171 14.12 -0.83 4.00
C ALA A 171 13.73 -0.40 2.59
N GLY A 172 13.51 -1.37 1.70
CA GLY A 172 12.92 -1.20 0.38
C GLY A 172 11.39 -1.25 0.41
N HIS A 173 10.80 -1.74 -0.70
CA HIS A 173 9.34 -1.78 -0.87
C HIS A 173 8.63 -2.61 0.20
N PHE A 174 9.15 -3.78 0.55
CA PHE A 174 8.55 -4.68 1.54
C PHE A 174 9.01 -4.34 2.97
N ALA A 175 8.81 -3.11 3.40
CA ALA A 175 9.25 -2.63 4.70
C ALA A 175 8.68 -3.45 5.89
N TRP A 176 7.48 -4.01 5.73
CA TRP A 176 6.82 -4.89 6.73
C TRP A 176 7.50 -6.26 6.88
N GLU A 177 8.33 -6.67 5.91
CA GLU A 177 9.17 -7.88 5.97
C GLU A 177 10.60 -7.52 6.39
N GLN A 178 11.21 -6.54 5.67
CA GLN A 178 12.62 -6.19 5.82
C GLN A 178 12.96 -5.51 7.15
N ALA A 179 11.99 -4.81 7.74
CA ALA A 179 12.09 -4.13 9.04
C ALA A 179 10.89 -4.48 9.93
N SER A 180 10.50 -5.75 9.97
CA SER A 180 9.26 -6.25 10.58
C SER A 180 9.10 -5.88 12.04
N ASP A 181 10.16 -5.96 12.85
CA ASP A 181 10.14 -5.61 14.27
C ASP A 181 9.80 -4.13 14.50
N GLU A 182 10.45 -3.24 13.75
CA GLU A 182 10.20 -1.82 13.86
C GLU A 182 8.85 -1.44 13.27
N TYR A 183 8.48 -2.01 12.14
CA TYR A 183 7.17 -1.83 11.51
C TYR A 183 6.05 -2.25 12.47
N GLY A 184 6.16 -3.43 13.05
CA GLY A 184 5.21 -3.95 14.03
C GLY A 184 5.12 -3.10 15.31
N ARG A 185 6.26 -2.64 15.84
CA ARG A 185 6.32 -1.76 17.00
C ARG A 185 5.59 -0.44 16.73
N LEU A 186 5.81 0.19 15.58
CA LEU A 186 5.13 1.43 15.19
C LEU A 186 3.60 1.24 15.14
N ILE A 187 3.13 0.11 14.59
CA ILE A 187 1.70 -0.21 14.56
C ILE A 187 1.15 -0.35 15.98
N VAL A 188 1.82 -1.12 16.85
CA VAL A 188 1.37 -1.34 18.23
C VAL A 188 1.31 -0.03 18.99
N ASP A 189 2.35 0.80 18.92
CA ASP A 189 2.39 2.10 19.58
C ASP A 189 1.26 3.01 19.07
N TRP A 190 0.98 3.00 17.77
CA TRP A 190 -0.09 3.77 17.14
C TRP A 190 -1.47 3.34 17.64
N VAL A 191 -1.81 2.06 17.52
CA VAL A 191 -3.14 1.55 17.88
C VAL A 191 -3.42 1.58 19.39
N THR A 192 -2.37 1.58 20.23
CA THR A 192 -2.50 1.68 21.69
C THR A 192 -2.56 3.13 22.19
N GLY A 193 -2.68 4.12 21.34
CA GLY A 193 -2.94 5.50 21.69
C GLY A 193 -2.07 6.54 21.00
N GLY A 194 -1.06 6.15 20.19
CA GLY A 194 -0.20 7.07 19.45
C GLY A 194 -0.98 8.00 18.52
N PHE A 195 -2.01 7.50 17.86
CA PHE A 195 -2.89 8.24 16.97
C PHE A 195 -3.63 9.45 17.60
N GLN A 196 -3.65 9.54 18.93
CA GLN A 196 -4.28 10.65 19.65
C GLN A 196 -3.35 11.85 19.85
N ARG A 197 -2.09 11.76 19.41
CA ARG A 197 -1.06 12.80 19.61
C ARG A 197 -0.97 13.78 18.46
N SER A 198 -1.64 13.51 17.37
CA SER A 198 -1.66 14.31 16.13
C SER A 198 -2.79 15.35 16.11
#